data_bf6fa418148497505b3ade91d2b76fff
#
_entry.id   bf6fa418148497505b3ade91d2b76fff
#
_cell.length_a   1.000
_cell.length_b   1.000
_cell.length_c   1.000
_cell.angle_alpha   90.00
_cell.angle_beta   90.00
_cell.angle_gamma   90.00
#
_symmetry.space_group_name_H-M   'P 1'
#
loop_
_entity.id
_entity.type
_entity.pdbx_description
1 polymer ?
#
loop_
_entity_poly.entity_id
_entity_poly.type
_entity_poly.pdbx_seq_one_letter_code
_entity_poly.pdbx_strand_id
1 'polypeptide(L)'
;MRTDPESDIVRCLLEGNEGQAMQYIGDSHGALTYGVSKHAVARAVRRRAAEWGQAGITLNAIAPGMTETPMFRGAADHPVIGKSVEAIPIPKTRVASPDEIAGVIEFMLSDAAEYMQGSIIYVDGGTDAQLRPDAF
;
A
#
# COMPACT_ATOMS: atom_id res chain seq x y z
N MET A 1 3.49 -9.51 -8.49
CA MET A 1 4.57 -10.15 -7.71
C MET A 1 4.07 -10.26 -6.26
N ARG A 2 3.81 -11.49 -5.75
CA ARG A 2 3.36 -11.68 -4.37
C ARG A 2 4.58 -11.46 -3.46
N THR A 3 4.58 -10.42 -2.69
CA THR A 3 5.52 -10.31 -1.57
C THR A 3 5.06 -11.33 -0.53
N ASP A 4 5.91 -12.30 -0.21
CA ASP A 4 5.64 -13.21 0.88
C ASP A 4 5.47 -12.38 2.17
N PRO A 5 4.29 -12.46 2.84
CA PRO A 5 4.07 -11.72 4.09
C PRO A 5 5.04 -12.14 5.21
N GLU A 6 5.64 -13.31 5.09
CA GLU A 6 6.62 -13.87 6.02
C GLU A 6 8.07 -13.61 5.59
N SER A 7 8.29 -12.82 4.53
CA SER A 7 9.64 -12.57 4.04
C SER A 7 10.53 -11.96 5.12
N ASP A 8 11.79 -12.37 5.17
CA ASP A 8 12.78 -11.83 6.10
C ASP A 8 12.91 -10.31 6.00
N ILE A 9 12.74 -9.76 4.79
CA ILE A 9 12.77 -8.31 4.55
C ILE A 9 11.64 -7.61 5.32
N VAL A 10 10.40 -8.11 5.19
CA VAL A 10 9.23 -7.53 5.89
C VAL A 10 9.42 -7.62 7.41
N ARG A 11 9.93 -8.75 7.90
CA ARG A 11 10.22 -8.91 9.33
C ARG A 11 11.23 -7.88 9.80
N CYS A 12 12.37 -7.72 9.12
CA CYS A 12 13.39 -6.74 9.46
C CYS A 12 12.83 -5.31 9.48
N LEU A 13 12.01 -4.93 8.48
CA LEU A 13 11.38 -3.61 8.44
C LEU A 13 10.42 -3.37 9.62
N LEU A 14 9.66 -4.40 10.02
CA LEU A 14 8.76 -4.32 11.17
C LEU A 14 9.49 -4.22 12.51
N GLU A 15 10.70 -4.77 12.60
CA GLU A 15 11.59 -4.71 13.76
C GLU A 15 12.46 -3.43 13.79
N GLY A 16 12.37 -2.58 12.75
CA GLY A 16 13.19 -1.38 12.61
C GLY A 16 14.65 -1.65 12.23
N ASN A 17 14.95 -2.86 11.75
CA ASN A 17 16.28 -3.26 11.32
C ASN A 17 16.49 -3.01 9.82
N GLU A 18 16.58 -1.73 9.44
CA GLU A 18 16.75 -1.31 8.05
C GLU A 18 18.05 -1.85 7.43
N GLY A 19 19.15 -1.88 8.22
CA GLY A 19 20.44 -2.37 7.73
C GLY A 19 20.37 -3.84 7.28
N GLN A 20 19.69 -4.70 8.03
CA GLN A 20 19.51 -6.10 7.66
C GLN A 20 18.52 -6.26 6.52
N ALA A 21 17.45 -5.45 6.48
CA ALA A 21 16.51 -5.42 5.36
C ALA A 21 17.23 -5.08 4.05
N MET A 22 18.12 -4.09 4.05
CA MET A 22 18.94 -3.71 2.89
C MET A 22 19.87 -4.83 2.43
N GLN A 23 20.45 -5.62 3.36
CA GLN A 23 21.27 -6.79 2.99
C GLN A 23 20.43 -7.86 2.26
N TYR A 24 19.19 -8.12 2.70
CA TYR A 24 18.28 -9.06 2.03
C TYR A 24 17.79 -8.54 0.68
N ILE A 25 17.60 -7.22 0.54
CA ILE A 25 17.21 -6.59 -0.72
C ILE A 25 18.35 -6.71 -1.74
N GLY A 26 19.60 -6.52 -1.31
CA GLY A 26 20.78 -6.55 -2.17
C GLY A 26 20.63 -5.60 -3.35
N ASP A 27 21.05 -6.04 -4.54
CA ASP A 27 20.92 -5.32 -5.81
C ASP A 27 19.52 -5.49 -6.47
N SER A 28 18.52 -5.93 -5.70
CA SER A 28 17.16 -6.15 -6.21
C SER A 28 16.53 -4.84 -6.71
N HIS A 29 15.77 -4.94 -7.79
CA HIS A 29 15.14 -3.79 -8.44
C HIS A 29 14.11 -3.09 -7.54
N GLY A 30 13.99 -1.76 -7.69
CA GLY A 30 13.14 -0.89 -6.89
C GLY A 30 11.67 -1.32 -6.77
N ALA A 31 11.13 -2.06 -7.72
CA ALA A 31 9.76 -2.59 -7.65
C ALA A 31 9.56 -3.59 -6.48
N LEU A 32 10.55 -4.47 -6.22
CA LEU A 32 10.50 -5.38 -5.07
C LEU A 32 10.56 -4.59 -3.77
N THR A 33 11.53 -3.68 -3.67
CA THR A 33 11.72 -2.82 -2.50
C THR A 33 10.46 -2.02 -2.20
N TYR A 34 9.84 -1.44 -3.23
CA TYR A 34 8.57 -0.73 -3.09
C TYR A 34 7.47 -1.64 -2.53
N GLY A 35 7.24 -2.80 -3.13
CA GLY A 35 6.19 -3.73 -2.71
C GLY A 35 6.36 -4.20 -1.26
N VAL A 36 7.57 -4.64 -0.87
CA VAL A 36 7.81 -5.14 0.49
C VAL A 36 7.74 -4.02 1.53
N SER A 37 8.19 -2.79 1.22
CA SER A 37 8.08 -1.65 2.13
C SER A 37 6.62 -1.26 2.38
N LYS A 38 5.78 -1.20 1.35
CA LYS A 38 4.34 -0.91 1.49
C LYS A 38 3.61 -2.01 2.24
N HIS A 39 3.97 -3.28 2.00
CA HIS A 39 3.43 -4.40 2.77
C HIS A 39 3.81 -4.30 4.26
N ALA A 40 5.06 -3.95 4.58
CA ALA A 40 5.51 -3.73 5.95
C ALA A 40 4.72 -2.60 6.64
N VAL A 41 4.45 -1.48 5.95
CA VAL A 41 3.61 -0.38 6.47
C VAL A 41 2.21 -0.88 6.81
N ALA A 42 1.55 -1.61 5.92
CA ALA A 42 0.22 -2.15 6.17
C ALA A 42 0.21 -3.08 7.40
N ARG A 43 1.20 -3.95 7.54
CA ARG A 43 1.36 -4.81 8.73
C ARG A 43 1.66 -4.03 9.99
N ALA A 44 2.47 -2.97 9.92
CA ALA A 44 2.77 -2.10 11.05
C ALA A 44 1.50 -1.42 11.59
N VAL A 45 0.62 -0.93 10.70
CA VAL A 45 -0.69 -0.37 11.07
C VAL A 45 -1.51 -1.40 11.84
N ARG A 46 -1.66 -2.61 11.30
CA ARG A 46 -2.45 -3.66 11.96
C ARG A 46 -1.87 -4.09 13.31
N ARG A 47 -0.54 -4.26 13.41
CA ARG A 47 0.13 -4.68 14.65
C ARG A 47 0.01 -3.64 15.76
N ARG A 48 -0.01 -2.34 15.41
CA ARG A 48 -0.09 -1.23 16.38
C ARG A 48 -1.52 -0.79 16.67
N ALA A 49 -2.50 -1.26 15.93
CA ALA A 49 -3.89 -0.79 16.03
C ALA A 49 -4.46 -0.91 17.46
N ALA A 50 -4.20 -2.02 18.16
CA ALA A 50 -4.70 -2.21 19.52
C ALA A 50 -4.08 -1.23 20.52
N GLU A 51 -2.77 -1.05 20.49
CA GLU A 51 -2.04 -0.12 21.36
C GLU A 51 -2.51 1.33 21.13
N TRP A 52 -2.61 1.75 19.89
CA TRP A 52 -3.03 3.10 19.53
C TRP A 52 -4.49 3.35 19.86
N GLY A 53 -5.37 2.35 19.62
CA GLY A 53 -6.78 2.44 20.02
C GLY A 53 -6.97 2.58 21.53
N GLN A 54 -6.18 1.88 22.35
CA GLN A 54 -6.17 2.04 23.82
C GLN A 54 -5.69 3.43 24.25
N ALA A 55 -4.85 4.06 23.46
CA ALA A 55 -4.40 5.44 23.68
C ALA A 55 -5.38 6.50 23.13
N GLY A 56 -6.54 6.08 22.60
CA GLY A 56 -7.53 6.99 21.99
C GLY A 56 -7.12 7.53 20.63
N ILE A 57 -6.21 6.86 19.92
CA ILE A 57 -5.72 7.30 18.62
C ILE A 57 -6.19 6.33 17.53
N THR A 58 -6.86 6.86 16.53
CA THR A 58 -7.29 6.09 15.34
C THR A 58 -6.10 5.88 14.41
N LEU A 59 -5.81 4.63 14.06
CA LEU A 59 -4.71 4.26 13.17
C LEU A 59 -5.22 3.36 12.05
N ASN A 60 -5.23 3.87 10.83
CA ASN A 60 -5.64 3.17 9.62
C ASN A 60 -4.70 3.49 8.47
N ALA A 61 -4.82 2.79 7.35
CA ALA A 61 -4.07 3.09 6.14
C ALA A 61 -4.98 3.06 4.91
N ILE A 62 -4.61 3.84 3.91
CA ILE A 62 -5.20 3.81 2.57
C ILE A 62 -4.20 3.13 1.64
N ALA A 63 -4.69 2.25 0.78
CA ALA A 63 -3.94 1.64 -0.31
C ALA A 63 -4.50 2.18 -1.64
N PRO A 64 -3.98 3.31 -2.15
CA PRO A 64 -4.40 3.85 -3.42
C PRO A 64 -3.95 2.95 -4.57
N GLY A 65 -4.81 2.83 -5.58
CA GLY A 65 -4.42 2.30 -6.87
C GLY A 65 -3.68 3.32 -7.73
N MET A 66 -3.68 3.09 -9.03
CA MET A 66 -3.11 4.04 -9.98
C MET A 66 -3.83 5.37 -9.89
N THR A 67 -3.10 6.40 -9.52
CA THR A 67 -3.61 7.76 -9.33
C THR A 67 -2.83 8.72 -10.20
N GLU A 68 -3.50 9.64 -10.86
CA GLU A 68 -2.94 10.61 -11.81
C GLU A 68 -2.03 11.61 -11.07
N THR A 69 -0.76 11.27 -10.94
CA THR A 69 0.27 12.03 -10.22
C THR A 69 1.55 12.08 -11.05
N PRO A 70 2.48 13.01 -10.76
CA PRO A 70 3.79 13.02 -11.40
C PRO A 70 4.55 11.68 -11.24
N MET A 71 4.41 11.00 -10.09
CA MET A 71 5.01 9.69 -9.86
C MET A 71 4.43 8.64 -10.81
N PHE A 72 3.11 8.60 -10.99
CA PHE A 72 2.44 7.67 -11.89
C PHE A 72 2.88 7.90 -13.34
N ARG A 73 2.87 9.16 -13.81
CA ARG A 73 3.33 9.51 -15.16
C ARG A 73 4.76 9.08 -15.39
N GLY A 74 5.67 9.39 -14.46
CA GLY A 74 7.07 8.99 -14.55
C GLY A 74 7.26 7.46 -14.59
N ALA A 75 6.41 6.70 -13.89
CA ALA A 75 6.43 5.24 -13.94
C ALA A 75 5.86 4.69 -15.26
N ALA A 76 4.77 5.27 -15.76
CA ALA A 76 4.13 4.87 -17.02
C ALA A 76 5.04 5.15 -18.23
N ASP A 77 5.74 6.28 -18.24
CA ASP A 77 6.66 6.66 -19.30
C ASP A 77 8.02 5.94 -19.24
N HIS A 78 8.29 5.21 -18.15
CA HIS A 78 9.58 4.54 -17.98
C HIS A 78 9.70 3.30 -18.89
N PRO A 79 10.79 3.14 -19.68
CA PRO A 79 10.92 2.09 -20.71
C PRO A 79 10.73 0.66 -20.18
N VAL A 80 11.11 0.41 -18.94
CA VAL A 80 11.05 -0.92 -18.31
C VAL A 80 9.81 -1.06 -17.42
N ILE A 81 9.52 -0.04 -16.58
CA ILE A 81 8.44 -0.08 -15.59
C ILE A 81 7.07 0.11 -16.27
N GLY A 82 6.98 0.90 -17.35
CA GLY A 82 5.73 1.21 -18.03
C GLY A 82 4.94 -0.02 -18.44
N LYS A 83 5.62 -1.03 -18.99
CA LYS A 83 4.98 -2.31 -19.35
C LYS A 83 4.38 -3.04 -18.14
N SER A 84 5.02 -2.95 -16.98
CA SER A 84 4.49 -3.54 -15.75
C SER A 84 3.30 -2.75 -15.22
N VAL A 85 3.31 -1.43 -15.39
CA VAL A 85 2.19 -0.55 -15.05
C VAL A 85 0.98 -0.85 -15.92
N GLU A 86 1.16 -0.95 -17.24
CA GLU A 86 0.10 -1.31 -18.20
C GLU A 86 -0.53 -2.69 -17.93
N ALA A 87 0.25 -3.64 -17.41
CA ALA A 87 -0.22 -4.98 -17.11
C ALA A 87 -1.09 -5.08 -15.85
N ILE A 88 -1.15 -4.03 -15.03
CA ILE A 88 -1.98 -4.03 -13.82
C ILE A 88 -3.44 -3.78 -14.22
N PRO A 89 -4.35 -4.71 -13.87
CA PRO A 89 -5.75 -4.54 -14.21
C PRO A 89 -6.39 -3.41 -13.38
N ILE A 90 -7.21 -2.60 -14.03
CA ILE A 90 -8.04 -1.59 -13.36
C ILE A 90 -9.50 -1.83 -13.78
N PRO A 91 -10.30 -2.54 -12.98
CA PRO A 91 -11.70 -2.82 -13.33
C PRO A 91 -12.54 -1.57 -13.68
N LYS A 92 -12.25 -0.44 -13.04
CA LYS A 92 -12.87 0.86 -13.39
C LYS A 92 -12.39 1.46 -14.71
N THR A 93 -11.45 0.81 -15.42
CA THR A 93 -10.94 1.19 -16.75
C THR A 93 -10.31 2.59 -16.85
N ARG A 94 -9.96 3.21 -15.74
CA ARG A 94 -9.28 4.50 -15.65
C ARG A 94 -8.45 4.62 -14.38
N VAL A 95 -7.46 5.49 -14.39
CA VAL A 95 -6.75 5.90 -13.18
C VAL A 95 -7.63 6.82 -12.31
N ALA A 96 -7.40 6.84 -11.01
CA ALA A 96 -8.07 7.75 -10.10
C ALA A 96 -7.52 9.18 -10.24
N SER A 97 -8.33 10.18 -9.94
CA SER A 97 -7.83 11.53 -9.67
C SER A 97 -7.29 11.62 -8.24
N PRO A 98 -6.34 12.53 -7.95
CA PRO A 98 -5.90 12.79 -6.58
C PRO A 98 -7.04 13.15 -5.63
N ASP A 99 -8.06 13.86 -6.12
CA ASP A 99 -9.23 14.26 -5.32
C ASP A 99 -10.07 13.07 -4.86
N GLU A 100 -10.13 12.00 -5.65
CA GLU A 100 -10.83 10.76 -5.23
C GLU A 100 -10.13 10.09 -4.05
N ILE A 101 -8.82 10.16 -3.99
CA ILE A 101 -8.04 9.66 -2.83
C ILE A 101 -8.19 10.61 -1.65
N ALA A 102 -8.13 11.92 -1.89
CA ALA A 102 -8.29 12.95 -0.86
C ALA A 102 -9.65 12.87 -0.17
N GLY A 103 -10.75 12.62 -0.92
CA GLY A 103 -12.08 12.44 -0.34
C GLY A 103 -12.17 11.25 0.62
N VAL A 104 -11.46 10.15 0.33
CA VAL A 104 -11.41 9.02 1.27
C VAL A 104 -10.56 9.37 2.50
N ILE A 105 -9.47 10.12 2.34
CA ILE A 105 -8.66 10.60 3.47
C ILE A 105 -9.51 11.52 4.37
N GLU A 106 -10.26 12.46 3.79
CA GLU A 106 -11.15 13.35 4.52
C GLU A 106 -12.18 12.57 5.34
N PHE A 107 -12.84 11.57 4.73
CA PHE A 107 -13.75 10.68 5.45
C PHE A 107 -13.05 9.98 6.62
N MET A 108 -11.84 9.44 6.40
CA MET A 108 -11.10 8.71 7.44
C MET A 108 -10.61 9.59 8.60
N LEU A 109 -10.53 10.90 8.40
CA LEU A 109 -10.19 11.89 9.43
C LEU A 109 -11.44 12.49 10.11
N SER A 110 -12.65 12.11 9.68
CA SER A 110 -13.91 12.60 10.26
C SER A 110 -14.41 11.70 11.40
N ASP A 111 -15.32 12.23 12.20
CA ASP A 111 -16.03 11.50 13.27
C ASP A 111 -16.77 10.26 12.72
N ALA A 112 -17.19 10.28 11.45
CA ALA A 112 -17.86 9.14 10.81
C ALA A 112 -16.97 7.89 10.72
N ALA A 113 -15.65 8.05 10.79
CA ALA A 113 -14.67 6.97 10.77
C ALA A 113 -14.09 6.65 12.16
N GLU A 114 -14.60 7.24 13.23
CA GLU A 114 -14.06 7.12 14.61
C GLU A 114 -13.93 5.65 15.06
N TYR A 115 -14.84 4.79 14.63
CA TYR A 115 -14.84 3.36 15.01
C TYR A 115 -13.98 2.47 14.08
N MET A 116 -13.29 3.07 13.12
CA MET A 116 -12.39 2.35 12.22
C MET A 116 -10.99 2.29 12.81
N GLN A 117 -10.49 1.07 13.08
CA GLN A 117 -9.19 0.87 13.71
C GLN A 117 -8.44 -0.29 13.06
N GLY A 118 -7.20 -0.05 12.64
CA GLY A 118 -6.33 -1.05 12.02
C GLY A 118 -6.74 -1.48 10.61
N SER A 119 -7.59 -0.72 9.94
CA SER A 119 -8.10 -1.05 8.62
C SER A 119 -7.11 -0.64 7.52
N ILE A 120 -7.06 -1.43 6.47
CA ILE A 120 -6.38 -1.09 5.21
C ILE A 120 -7.47 -0.91 4.15
N ILE A 121 -7.66 0.33 3.71
CA ILE A 121 -8.72 0.70 2.78
C ILE A 121 -8.17 0.75 1.37
N TYR A 122 -8.61 -0.15 0.51
CA TYR A 122 -8.25 -0.15 -0.91
C TYR A 122 -9.09 0.88 -1.66
N VAL A 123 -8.41 1.83 -2.32
CA VAL A 123 -9.02 2.87 -3.16
C VAL A 123 -8.36 2.77 -4.54
N ASP A 124 -8.59 1.66 -5.23
CA ASP A 124 -7.78 1.19 -6.34
C ASP A 124 -8.57 0.83 -7.60
N GLY A 125 -9.84 1.20 -7.64
CA GLY A 125 -10.71 0.91 -8.77
C GLY A 125 -11.04 -0.58 -8.96
N GLY A 126 -10.79 -1.41 -7.93
CA GLY A 126 -11.06 -2.84 -7.92
C GLY A 126 -9.86 -3.71 -8.30
N THR A 127 -8.67 -3.14 -8.44
CA THR A 127 -7.44 -3.86 -8.78
C THR A 127 -7.15 -5.00 -7.81
N ASP A 128 -7.17 -4.72 -6.50
CA ASP A 128 -6.91 -5.72 -5.47
C ASP A 128 -7.93 -6.86 -5.51
N ALA A 129 -9.20 -6.52 -5.60
CA ALA A 129 -10.29 -7.50 -5.68
C ALA A 129 -10.16 -8.41 -6.91
N GLN A 130 -9.70 -7.88 -8.05
CA GLN A 130 -9.46 -8.69 -9.25
C GLN A 130 -8.25 -9.60 -9.12
N LEU A 131 -7.17 -9.11 -8.49
CA LEU A 131 -5.93 -9.87 -8.31
C LEU A 131 -6.02 -10.92 -7.21
N ARG A 132 -6.88 -10.69 -6.21
CA ARG A 132 -7.01 -11.53 -5.01
C ARG A 132 -8.49 -11.74 -4.62
N PRO A 133 -9.32 -12.30 -5.50
CA PRO A 133 -10.78 -12.37 -5.29
C PRO A 133 -11.18 -13.16 -4.03
N ASP A 134 -10.33 -14.08 -3.60
CA ASP A 134 -10.58 -14.98 -2.45
C ASP A 134 -9.74 -14.61 -1.20
N ALA A 135 -9.13 -13.41 -1.18
CA ALA A 135 -8.30 -12.96 -0.07
C ALA A 135 -8.54 -11.47 0.26
N PHE A 136 -8.62 -11.15 1.54
CA PHE A 136 -8.78 -9.79 2.07
C PHE A 136 -7.98 -9.59 3.35
#